data_5936147bc8a2995fe198936d6ba3379f
#
_entry.id   5936147bc8a2995fe198936d6ba3379f
#
_cell.length_a   1.000
_cell.length_b   1.000
_cell.length_c   1.000
_cell.angle_alpha   90.00
_cell.angle_beta   90.00
_cell.angle_gamma   90.00
#
_symmetry.space_group_name_H-M   'P 1'
#
loop_
_entity.id
_entity.type
_entity.pdbx_description
1 polymer ?
#
loop_
_entity_poly.entity_id
_entity_poly.type
_entity_poly.pdbx_seq_one_letter_code
_entity_poly.pdbx_strand_id
1 'polypeptide(L)'
;MSTPSSVKIVEVGPRDGLQNEKAQVPTDVKVELIKKLVDAGLSVIEAGSFVSPKWVPQMADTRDVFQQSARISNVCFPVLVPNLKGLEAAKEAGAKEVAGFAAASETFSQKNTNCSIKESLERQLRVCEEAIRSGLRVRGYISVVLGCPYEGDVNPQVVAD
;
A
#
# COMPACT_ATOMS: atom_id res chain seq x y z
N MET A 1 16.65 22.57 -9.94
CA MET A 1 16.32 21.95 -8.64
C MET A 1 17.50 21.07 -8.25
N SER A 2 17.96 21.13 -7.01
CA SER A 2 19.04 20.25 -6.53
C SER A 2 18.49 18.86 -6.21
N THR A 3 19.20 17.82 -6.57
CA THR A 3 18.88 16.44 -6.18
C THR A 3 19.03 16.31 -4.66
N PRO A 4 18.10 15.63 -3.97
CA PRO A 4 18.23 15.41 -2.53
C PRO A 4 19.48 14.58 -2.21
N SER A 5 20.14 14.89 -1.09
CA SER A 5 21.35 14.20 -0.64
C SER A 5 21.07 12.82 -0.03
N SER A 6 19.83 12.52 0.31
CA SER A 6 19.39 11.22 0.86
C SER A 6 17.97 10.91 0.44
N VAL A 7 17.63 9.62 0.42
CA VAL A 7 16.28 9.11 0.15
C VAL A 7 15.86 8.15 1.24
N LYS A 8 14.56 8.10 1.50
CA LYS A 8 13.95 7.11 2.39
C LYS A 8 13.46 5.93 1.56
N ILE A 9 13.98 4.75 1.83
CA ILE A 9 13.50 3.51 1.21
C ILE A 9 12.25 3.04 1.93
N VAL A 10 11.22 2.69 1.17
CA VAL A 10 10.00 2.04 1.65
C VAL A 10 9.93 0.69 0.96
N GLU A 11 10.10 -0.37 1.72
CA GLU A 11 10.03 -1.74 1.21
C GLU A 11 8.58 -2.20 1.11
N VAL A 12 8.17 -2.59 -0.09
CA VAL A 12 6.80 -3.04 -0.36
C VAL A 12 6.69 -4.52 -0.74
N GLY A 13 7.78 -5.26 -0.75
CA GLY A 13 7.84 -6.68 -1.09
C GLY A 13 6.89 -7.54 -0.28
N PRO A 14 6.78 -7.39 1.06
CA PRO A 14 5.84 -8.17 1.87
C PRO A 14 4.36 -7.93 1.53
N ARG A 15 4.02 -6.78 0.94
CA ARG A 15 2.68 -6.48 0.44
C ARG A 15 2.60 -6.70 -1.06
N ASP A 16 3.23 -5.82 -1.86
CA ASP A 16 3.07 -5.77 -3.31
C ASP A 16 3.68 -7.02 -3.99
N GLY A 17 4.86 -7.42 -3.56
CA GLY A 17 5.51 -8.63 -4.06
C GLY A 17 4.69 -9.88 -3.77
N LEU A 18 4.37 -10.13 -2.50
CA LEU A 18 3.63 -11.33 -2.10
C LEU A 18 2.17 -11.33 -2.57
N GLN A 19 1.57 -10.18 -2.80
CA GLN A 19 0.23 -10.09 -3.38
C GLN A 19 0.14 -10.73 -4.76
N ASN A 20 1.22 -10.68 -5.54
CA ASN A 20 1.29 -11.20 -6.91
C ASN A 20 1.75 -12.68 -6.98
N GLU A 21 2.10 -13.27 -5.86
CA GLU A 21 2.48 -14.69 -5.82
C GLU A 21 1.28 -15.61 -6.04
N LYS A 22 1.49 -16.70 -6.78
CA LYS A 22 0.44 -17.69 -7.05
C LYS A 22 0.09 -18.52 -5.81
N ALA A 23 1.09 -18.84 -5.00
CA ALA A 23 0.94 -19.60 -3.77
C ALA A 23 0.63 -18.66 -2.60
N GLN A 24 -0.23 -19.11 -1.69
CA GLN A 24 -0.38 -18.44 -0.40
C GLN A 24 0.84 -18.69 0.46
N VAL A 25 1.51 -17.62 0.87
CA VAL A 25 2.64 -17.67 1.79
C VAL A 25 2.09 -17.67 3.22
N PRO A 26 2.50 -18.62 4.09
CA PRO A 26 2.06 -18.67 5.49
C PRO A 26 2.43 -17.41 6.27
N THR A 27 1.61 -17.06 7.27
CA THR A 27 1.79 -15.88 8.12
C THR A 27 3.17 -15.82 8.79
N ASP A 28 3.65 -16.94 9.31
CA ASP A 28 4.96 -17.05 9.95
C ASP A 28 6.11 -16.77 9.00
N VAL A 29 6.00 -17.23 7.75
CA VAL A 29 6.98 -16.94 6.68
C VAL A 29 6.98 -15.48 6.30
N LYS A 30 5.81 -14.81 6.22
CA LYS A 30 5.70 -13.37 5.98
C LYS A 30 6.35 -12.56 7.11
N VAL A 31 6.09 -12.95 8.36
CA VAL A 31 6.70 -12.31 9.53
C VAL A 31 8.21 -12.52 9.55
N GLU A 32 8.69 -13.69 9.18
CA GLU A 32 10.12 -13.99 9.08
C GLU A 32 10.79 -13.14 7.97
N LEU A 33 10.15 -12.99 6.81
CA LEU A 33 10.61 -12.08 5.75
C LEU A 33 10.74 -10.64 6.28
N ILE A 34 9.72 -10.13 6.97
CA ILE A 34 9.73 -8.79 7.55
C ILE A 34 10.89 -8.63 8.54
N LYS A 35 11.12 -9.61 9.42
CA LYS A 35 12.26 -9.59 10.35
C LYS A 35 13.60 -9.50 9.62
N LYS A 36 13.80 -10.32 8.59
CA LYS A 36 15.03 -10.28 7.77
C LYS A 36 15.24 -8.93 7.09
N LEU A 37 14.16 -8.29 6.61
CA LEU A 37 14.21 -6.96 6.05
C LEU A 37 14.60 -5.90 7.09
N VAL A 38 14.09 -6.02 8.32
CA VAL A 38 14.50 -5.17 9.45
C VAL A 38 15.98 -5.39 9.78
N ASP A 39 16.44 -6.63 9.87
CA ASP A 39 17.84 -6.98 10.14
C ASP A 39 18.79 -6.48 9.03
N ALA A 40 18.27 -6.35 7.79
CA ALA A 40 18.99 -5.72 6.68
C ALA A 40 19.02 -4.17 6.75
N GLY A 41 18.42 -3.57 7.79
CA GLY A 41 18.47 -2.13 8.05
C GLY A 41 17.30 -1.33 7.48
N LEU A 42 16.25 -1.96 6.98
CA LEU A 42 15.07 -1.25 6.47
C LEU A 42 14.19 -0.74 7.63
N SER A 43 13.88 0.53 7.60
CA SER A 43 13.12 1.22 8.66
C SER A 43 11.65 1.50 8.32
N VAL A 44 11.24 1.24 7.07
CA VAL A 44 9.85 1.35 6.63
C VAL A 44 9.52 0.17 5.72
N ILE A 45 8.57 -0.66 6.17
CA ILE A 45 8.19 -1.91 5.48
C ILE A 45 6.68 -1.99 5.43
N GLU A 46 6.09 -2.01 4.25
CA GLU A 46 4.64 -2.16 4.06
C GLU A 46 4.23 -3.60 4.37
N ALA A 47 3.56 -3.79 5.52
CA ALA A 47 3.36 -5.11 6.11
C ALA A 47 2.20 -5.93 5.50
N GLY A 48 1.35 -5.29 4.70
CA GLY A 48 0.21 -5.96 4.09
C GLY A 48 -0.86 -4.98 3.59
N SER A 49 -2.03 -5.50 3.25
CA SER A 49 -3.16 -4.71 2.76
C SER A 49 -4.47 -5.16 3.40
N PHE A 50 -5.26 -4.19 3.90
CA PHE A 50 -6.63 -4.43 4.37
C PHE A 50 -7.63 -4.40 3.22
N VAL A 51 -7.32 -5.16 2.17
CA VAL A 51 -8.20 -5.42 1.02
C VAL A 51 -9.11 -6.62 1.31
N SER A 52 -10.20 -6.74 0.56
CA SER A 52 -11.09 -7.91 0.69
C SER A 52 -10.34 -9.21 0.34
N PRO A 53 -10.33 -10.22 1.24
CA PRO A 53 -9.73 -11.54 0.96
C PRO A 53 -10.33 -12.27 -0.24
N LYS A 54 -11.55 -11.89 -0.66
CA LYS A 54 -12.18 -12.42 -1.86
C LYS A 54 -11.47 -11.97 -3.14
N TRP A 55 -10.86 -10.78 -3.11
CA TRP A 55 -10.13 -10.21 -4.23
C TRP A 55 -8.64 -10.53 -4.17
N VAL A 56 -8.06 -10.50 -2.97
CA VAL A 56 -6.63 -10.76 -2.74
C VAL A 56 -6.46 -11.75 -1.59
N PRO A 57 -6.62 -13.06 -1.84
CA PRO A 57 -6.48 -14.09 -0.81
C PRO A 57 -5.12 -14.07 -0.10
N GLN A 58 -4.05 -13.68 -0.81
CA GLN A 58 -2.69 -13.59 -0.27
C GLN A 58 -2.56 -12.59 0.90
N MET A 59 -3.49 -11.63 1.00
CA MET A 59 -3.49 -10.61 2.06
C MET A 59 -4.54 -10.88 3.15
N ALA A 60 -5.16 -12.07 3.18
CA ALA A 60 -6.21 -12.42 4.14
C ALA A 60 -5.75 -12.35 5.60
N ASP A 61 -4.48 -12.61 5.86
CA ASP A 61 -3.83 -12.65 7.16
C ASP A 61 -3.12 -11.34 7.55
N THR A 62 -3.35 -10.25 6.82
CA THR A 62 -2.68 -8.96 7.05
C THR A 62 -2.74 -8.50 8.50
N ARG A 63 -3.89 -8.70 9.19
CA ARG A 63 -4.03 -8.34 10.61
C ARG A 63 -2.99 -9.04 11.48
N ASP A 64 -2.83 -10.35 11.31
CA ASP A 64 -1.93 -11.16 12.12
C ASP A 64 -0.46 -10.85 11.80
N VAL A 65 -0.12 -10.69 10.52
CA VAL A 65 1.22 -10.26 10.07
C VAL A 65 1.56 -8.90 10.66
N PHE A 66 0.66 -7.92 10.54
CA PHE A 66 0.86 -6.57 11.05
C PHE A 66 1.06 -6.57 12.57
N GLN A 67 0.18 -7.22 13.33
CA GLN A 67 0.25 -7.23 14.80
C GLN A 67 1.52 -7.87 15.34
N GLN A 68 2.04 -8.90 14.67
CA GLN A 68 3.32 -9.51 15.04
C GLN A 68 4.49 -8.59 14.67
N SER A 69 4.46 -7.96 13.49
CA SER A 69 5.52 -7.05 13.02
C SER A 69 5.57 -5.76 13.81
N ALA A 70 4.41 -5.20 14.18
CA ALA A 70 4.30 -3.93 14.93
C ALA A 70 4.93 -3.96 16.33
N ARG A 71 5.33 -5.13 16.82
CA ARG A 71 6.10 -5.30 18.07
C ARG A 71 7.57 -4.96 17.91
N ILE A 72 8.07 -4.88 16.67
CA ILE A 72 9.47 -4.53 16.40
C ILE A 72 9.62 -3.00 16.54
N SER A 73 10.50 -2.58 17.44
CA SER A 73 10.74 -1.16 17.71
C SER A 73 11.53 -0.49 16.56
N ASN A 74 11.37 0.85 16.45
CA ASN A 74 12.10 1.72 15.52
C ASN A 74 11.87 1.42 14.03
N VAL A 75 10.83 0.67 13.68
CA VAL A 75 10.40 0.40 12.30
C VAL A 75 8.96 0.87 12.11
N CYS A 76 8.69 1.49 10.98
CA CYS A 76 7.35 1.88 10.57
C CYS A 76 6.76 0.78 9.66
N PHE A 77 5.54 0.35 9.97
CA PHE A 77 4.81 -0.65 9.19
C PHE A 77 3.55 -0.03 8.60
N PRO A 78 3.63 0.66 7.43
CA PRO A 78 2.44 1.08 6.72
C PRO A 78 1.62 -0.13 6.26
N VAL A 79 0.32 0.09 6.05
CA VAL A 79 -0.58 -0.90 5.45
C VAL A 79 -1.42 -0.25 4.38
N LEU A 80 -1.64 -0.96 3.27
CA LEU A 80 -2.46 -0.45 2.18
C LEU A 80 -3.95 -0.57 2.53
N VAL A 81 -4.73 0.48 2.23
CA VAL A 81 -6.17 0.55 2.47
C VAL A 81 -6.90 1.02 1.20
N PRO A 82 -7.76 0.19 0.59
CA PRO A 82 -8.44 0.55 -0.65
C PRO A 82 -9.70 1.41 -0.45
N ASN A 83 -10.23 1.47 0.77
CA ASN A 83 -11.49 2.15 1.09
C ASN A 83 -11.65 2.34 2.61
N LEU A 84 -12.74 3.00 3.03
CA LEU A 84 -13.04 3.27 4.45
C LEU A 84 -13.15 1.99 5.30
N LYS A 85 -13.67 0.90 4.74
CA LYS A 85 -13.75 -0.38 5.47
C LYS A 85 -12.35 -0.94 5.77
N GLY A 86 -11.44 -0.86 4.80
CA GLY A 86 -10.03 -1.23 5.00
C GLY A 86 -9.33 -0.31 6.00
N LEU A 87 -9.63 0.99 5.94
CA LEU A 87 -9.11 1.96 6.90
C LEU A 87 -9.55 1.64 8.34
N GLU A 88 -10.83 1.32 8.56
CA GLU A 88 -11.33 0.96 9.89
C GLU A 88 -10.63 -0.29 10.42
N ALA A 89 -10.49 -1.33 9.59
CA ALA A 89 -9.75 -2.53 9.98
C ALA A 89 -8.27 -2.26 10.31
N ALA A 90 -7.62 -1.34 9.58
CA ALA A 90 -6.26 -0.90 9.86
C ALA A 90 -6.16 -0.14 11.21
N LYS A 91 -7.13 0.75 11.50
CA LYS A 91 -7.23 1.47 12.79
C LYS A 91 -7.40 0.49 13.95
N GLU A 92 -8.33 -0.46 13.83
CA GLU A 92 -8.55 -1.52 14.84
C GLU A 92 -7.29 -2.38 15.07
N ALA A 93 -6.51 -2.64 14.01
CA ALA A 93 -5.24 -3.36 14.14
C ALA A 93 -4.13 -2.53 14.82
N GLY A 94 -4.30 -1.21 14.94
CA GLY A 94 -3.35 -0.29 15.55
C GLY A 94 -2.37 0.36 14.59
N ALA A 95 -2.66 0.36 13.28
CA ALA A 95 -1.84 1.03 12.27
C ALA A 95 -1.64 2.52 12.60
N LYS A 96 -0.44 3.03 12.31
CA LYS A 96 -0.07 4.45 12.50
C LYS A 96 0.15 5.18 11.17
N GLU A 97 0.31 4.42 10.10
CA GLU A 97 0.46 4.91 8.73
C GLU A 97 -0.32 4.01 7.78
N VAL A 98 -1.05 4.61 6.86
CA VAL A 98 -1.81 3.91 5.83
C VAL A 98 -1.37 4.39 4.46
N ALA A 99 -1.47 3.51 3.47
CA ALA A 99 -1.21 3.83 2.08
C ALA A 99 -2.51 3.75 1.27
N GLY A 100 -2.77 4.78 0.47
CA GLY A 100 -3.80 4.81 -0.55
C GLY A 100 -3.17 4.78 -1.94
N PHE A 101 -3.96 4.54 -2.98
CA PHE A 101 -3.45 4.46 -4.34
C PHE A 101 -4.45 4.94 -5.38
N ALA A 102 -3.91 5.48 -6.47
CA ALA A 102 -4.61 5.82 -7.71
C ALA A 102 -3.78 5.34 -8.90
N ALA A 103 -4.24 5.59 -10.11
CA ALA A 103 -3.51 5.26 -11.34
C ALA A 103 -3.52 6.44 -12.30
N ALA A 104 -2.49 6.54 -13.14
CA ALA A 104 -2.37 7.55 -14.18
C ALA A 104 -3.00 7.13 -15.52
N SER A 105 -3.71 6.00 -15.58
CA SER A 105 -4.35 5.46 -16.78
C SER A 105 -5.74 4.95 -16.45
N GLU A 106 -6.73 5.30 -17.28
CA GLU A 106 -8.13 4.90 -17.09
C GLU A 106 -8.30 3.38 -17.23
N THR A 107 -7.67 2.77 -18.23
CA THR A 107 -7.77 1.31 -18.42
C THR A 107 -7.15 0.56 -17.24
N PHE A 108 -6.03 1.04 -16.69
CA PHE A 108 -5.43 0.44 -15.51
C PHE A 108 -6.32 0.61 -14.28
N SER A 109 -6.91 1.79 -14.08
CA SER A 109 -7.85 2.05 -12.98
C SER A 109 -9.05 1.09 -13.06
N GLN A 110 -9.67 0.97 -14.23
CA GLN A 110 -10.79 0.05 -14.46
C GLN A 110 -10.43 -1.42 -14.16
N LYS A 111 -9.28 -1.87 -14.64
CA LYS A 111 -8.85 -3.28 -14.44
C LYS A 111 -8.43 -3.57 -12.99
N ASN A 112 -7.81 -2.60 -12.32
CA ASN A 112 -7.26 -2.78 -10.98
C ASN A 112 -8.28 -2.52 -9.86
N THR A 113 -9.15 -1.54 -10.05
CA THR A 113 -10.08 -1.06 -8.99
C THR A 113 -11.54 -1.06 -9.40
N ASN A 114 -11.84 -1.47 -10.64
CA ASN A 114 -13.17 -1.49 -11.23
C ASN A 114 -13.90 -0.13 -11.14
N CYS A 115 -13.15 0.95 -11.34
CA CYS A 115 -13.69 2.32 -11.39
C CYS A 115 -12.79 3.25 -12.20
N SER A 116 -13.31 4.42 -12.61
CA SER A 116 -12.54 5.47 -13.25
C SER A 116 -11.50 6.08 -12.32
N ILE A 117 -10.50 6.78 -12.88
CA ILE A 117 -9.53 7.56 -12.08
C ILE A 117 -10.27 8.53 -11.16
N LYS A 118 -11.25 9.27 -11.68
CA LYS A 118 -12.05 10.23 -10.90
C LYS A 118 -12.72 9.57 -9.70
N GLU A 119 -13.44 8.47 -9.89
CA GLU A 119 -14.10 7.73 -8.81
C GLU A 119 -13.10 7.17 -7.81
N SER A 120 -11.93 6.71 -8.31
CA SER A 120 -10.83 6.24 -7.45
C SER A 120 -10.32 7.37 -6.55
N LEU A 121 -10.06 8.55 -7.11
CA LEU A 121 -9.60 9.73 -6.37
C LEU A 121 -10.65 10.20 -5.35
N GLU A 122 -11.93 10.27 -5.71
CA GLU A 122 -13.01 10.63 -4.78
C GLU A 122 -13.12 9.62 -3.61
N ARG A 123 -12.92 8.34 -3.89
CA ARG A 123 -12.86 7.28 -2.86
C ARG A 123 -11.66 7.47 -1.94
N GLN A 124 -10.48 7.70 -2.52
CA GLN A 124 -9.24 7.88 -1.76
C GLN A 124 -9.25 9.20 -0.97
N LEU A 125 -9.84 10.27 -1.48
CA LEU A 125 -9.98 11.52 -0.74
C LEU A 125 -10.69 11.29 0.60
N ARG A 126 -11.82 10.58 0.60
CA ARG A 126 -12.55 10.24 1.83
C ARG A 126 -11.72 9.40 2.80
N VAL A 127 -10.94 8.46 2.27
CA VAL A 127 -10.03 7.64 3.08
C VAL A 127 -8.94 8.49 3.73
N CYS A 128 -8.33 9.39 2.94
CA CYS A 128 -7.28 10.28 3.43
C CYS A 128 -7.80 11.24 4.51
N GLU A 129 -8.95 11.87 4.29
CA GLU A 129 -9.59 12.78 5.26
C GLU A 129 -9.86 12.08 6.59
N GLU A 130 -10.44 10.87 6.55
CA GLU A 130 -10.74 10.10 7.76
C GLU A 130 -9.46 9.60 8.44
N ALA A 131 -8.46 9.16 7.68
CA ALA A 131 -7.17 8.73 8.23
C ALA A 131 -6.48 9.89 8.96
N ILE A 132 -6.39 11.08 8.34
CA ILE A 132 -5.80 12.28 8.93
C ILE A 132 -6.58 12.70 10.19
N ARG A 133 -7.92 12.72 10.13
CA ARG A 133 -8.78 13.02 11.29
C ARG A 133 -8.53 12.06 12.46
N SER A 134 -8.23 10.80 12.14
CA SER A 134 -7.90 9.77 13.13
C SER A 134 -6.43 9.80 13.59
N GLY A 135 -5.63 10.80 13.16
CA GLY A 135 -4.23 10.95 13.55
C GLY A 135 -3.26 10.00 12.86
N LEU A 136 -3.65 9.35 11.76
CA LEU A 136 -2.77 8.48 10.99
C LEU A 136 -1.98 9.29 9.96
N ARG A 137 -0.76 8.84 9.66
CA ARG A 137 -0.02 9.32 8.50
C ARG A 137 -0.56 8.65 7.23
N VAL A 138 -0.57 9.41 6.13
CA VAL A 138 -1.05 8.93 4.84
C VAL A 138 0.06 8.99 3.80
N ARG A 139 0.22 7.91 3.04
CA ARG A 139 1.07 7.80 1.85
C ARG A 139 0.18 7.60 0.62
N GLY A 140 0.45 8.31 -0.46
CA GLY A 140 -0.19 8.10 -1.76
C GLY A 140 0.73 7.38 -2.73
N TYR A 141 0.19 6.45 -3.51
CA TYR A 141 0.83 5.85 -4.66
C TYR A 141 0.07 6.22 -5.93
N ILE A 142 0.79 6.51 -7.01
CA ILE A 142 0.23 6.64 -8.34
C ILE A 142 0.86 5.55 -9.21
N SER A 143 0.04 4.61 -9.67
CA SER A 143 0.49 3.51 -10.52
C SER A 143 0.63 3.95 -11.98
N VAL A 144 1.49 3.28 -12.71
CA VAL A 144 1.72 3.38 -14.16
C VAL A 144 2.12 4.78 -14.64
N VAL A 145 2.83 5.55 -13.82
CA VAL A 145 3.23 6.95 -14.13
C VAL A 145 4.22 7.07 -15.29
N LEU A 146 5.02 6.05 -15.58
CA LEU A 146 5.97 6.04 -16.68
C LEU A 146 5.46 5.33 -17.93
N GLY A 147 4.41 4.52 -17.79
CA GLY A 147 3.82 3.76 -18.87
C GLY A 147 2.80 2.75 -18.36
N CYS A 148 1.73 2.56 -19.13
CA CYS A 148 0.65 1.65 -18.83
C CYS A 148 0.77 0.39 -19.70
N PRO A 149 0.64 -0.83 -19.13
CA PRO A 149 0.70 -2.07 -19.93
C PRO A 149 -0.45 -2.22 -20.93
N TYR A 150 -1.47 -1.37 -20.83
CA TYR A 150 -2.66 -1.41 -21.72
C TYR A 150 -2.73 -0.22 -22.66
N GLU A 151 -2.21 0.96 -22.28
CA GLU A 151 -2.33 2.22 -23.04
C GLU A 151 -0.98 2.71 -23.57
N GLY A 152 0.13 2.07 -23.21
CA GLY A 152 1.47 2.51 -23.58
C GLY A 152 1.99 3.69 -22.75
N ASP A 153 2.69 4.62 -23.37
CA ASP A 153 3.32 5.76 -22.70
C ASP A 153 2.27 6.65 -22.02
N VAL A 154 2.58 7.09 -20.80
CA VAL A 154 1.75 8.02 -20.03
C VAL A 154 2.36 9.42 -20.07
N ASN A 155 1.58 10.41 -20.49
CA ASN A 155 2.03 11.79 -20.49
C ASN A 155 2.27 12.26 -19.05
N PRO A 156 3.48 12.77 -18.71
CA PRO A 156 3.78 13.28 -17.37
C PRO A 156 2.81 14.35 -16.86
N GLN A 157 2.19 15.11 -17.74
CA GLN A 157 1.19 16.14 -17.36
C GLN A 157 -0.04 15.51 -16.69
N VAL A 158 -0.49 14.33 -17.17
CA VAL A 158 -1.62 13.60 -16.56
C VAL A 158 -1.34 13.19 -15.10
N VAL A 159 -0.07 13.00 -14.77
CA VAL A 159 0.36 12.68 -13.41
C VAL A 159 0.46 13.94 -12.53
N ALA A 160 0.74 15.08 -13.15
CA ALA A 160 0.89 16.36 -12.45
C ALA A 160 -0.45 17.04 -12.13
N ASP A 161 -1.47 16.84 -12.97
CA ASP A 161 -2.83 17.38 -12.84
C ASP A 161 -3.62 16.63 -11.76
#